data_ab88b8d80654081291f8c7c461a9650f
#
_entry.id   ab88b8d80654081291f8c7c461a9650f
#
_cell.length_a   1.000
_cell.length_b   1.000
_cell.length_c   1.000
_cell.angle_alpha   90.00
_cell.angle_beta   90.00
_cell.angle_gamma   90.00
#
_symmetry.space_group_name_H-M   'P 1'
#
loop_
_entity.id
_entity.type
_entity.pdbx_description
1 polymer ?
#
loop_
_entity_poly.entity_id
_entity_poly.type
_entity_poly.pdbx_seq_one_letter_code
_entity_poly.pdbx_strand_id
1 'polypeptide(L)'
;MKAVRSAVAVAAVSLLMSGCASNLMRPAASENISAPGADKAKVVFMRTSFVAGAIGCDMFEVVNGELRFIGQLPYGNKITYETTPGDKVFMAYGTAADFMLAKLQGGKTYYSIVRPNWGTGGFAPTPIRNSSRDQPDFDSKEFKDWFSGTKLLEPNDNAPAWFKENQARMQQIYTEYWRRFQTKTDEEKAYRTLRPEDGR
;
A
#
# COMPACT_ATOMS: atom_id res chain seq x y z
N MET A 1 10.20 -3.42 -70.19
CA MET A 1 9.14 -3.40 -69.16
C MET A 1 9.78 -3.74 -67.81
N LYS A 2 9.98 -2.72 -66.94
CA LYS A 2 10.63 -2.86 -65.65
C LYS A 2 9.56 -3.00 -64.57
N ALA A 3 9.55 -4.14 -63.87
CA ALA A 3 8.67 -4.37 -62.75
C ALA A 3 9.23 -3.71 -61.48
N VAL A 4 8.50 -2.75 -60.95
CA VAL A 4 8.81 -2.11 -59.65
C VAL A 4 8.26 -2.99 -58.54
N ARG A 5 9.17 -3.55 -57.70
CA ARG A 5 8.77 -4.27 -56.50
C ARG A 5 8.68 -3.27 -55.33
N SER A 6 7.45 -2.95 -54.94
CA SER A 6 7.19 -2.16 -53.73
C SER A 6 7.35 -3.06 -52.50
N ALA A 7 8.38 -2.78 -51.70
CA ALA A 7 8.56 -3.36 -50.37
C ALA A 7 7.70 -2.55 -49.39
N VAL A 8 6.64 -3.17 -48.87
CA VAL A 8 5.84 -2.63 -47.78
C VAL A 8 6.57 -2.97 -46.48
N ALA A 9 7.18 -1.96 -45.85
CA ALA A 9 7.74 -2.05 -44.52
C ALA A 9 6.60 -1.95 -43.50
N VAL A 10 6.25 -3.08 -42.89
CA VAL A 10 5.35 -3.12 -41.72
C VAL A 10 6.14 -2.67 -40.50
N ALA A 11 6.00 -1.41 -40.12
CA ALA A 11 6.48 -0.92 -38.86
C ALA A 11 5.57 -1.46 -37.74
N ALA A 12 6.03 -2.45 -37.01
CA ALA A 12 5.38 -2.91 -35.79
C ALA A 12 5.54 -1.82 -34.71
N VAL A 13 4.51 -1.01 -34.54
CA VAL A 13 4.39 -0.10 -33.40
C VAL A 13 4.06 -0.93 -32.18
N SER A 14 5.10 -1.29 -31.41
CA SER A 14 4.94 -1.86 -30.07
C SER A 14 4.39 -0.75 -29.19
N LEU A 15 3.08 -0.68 -29.02
CA LEU A 15 2.45 0.12 -27.97
C LEU A 15 2.92 -0.47 -26.63
N LEU A 16 3.91 0.17 -26.05
CA LEU A 16 4.25 0.02 -24.63
C LEU A 16 3.02 0.51 -23.86
N MET A 17 2.20 -0.43 -23.41
CA MET A 17 1.21 -0.19 -22.38
C MET A 17 1.99 0.13 -21.10
N SER A 18 2.49 1.36 -20.99
CA SER A 18 2.87 1.92 -19.71
C SER A 18 1.56 2.15 -18.95
N GLY A 19 1.06 1.09 -18.26
CA GLY A 19 0.12 1.29 -17.19
C GLY A 19 0.67 2.43 -16.31
N CYS A 20 -0.20 3.23 -15.71
CA CYS A 20 0.16 4.33 -14.82
C CYS A 20 1.07 3.81 -13.69
N ALA A 21 2.33 3.53 -14.03
CA ALA A 21 3.36 3.24 -13.04
C ALA A 21 3.55 4.55 -12.27
N SER A 22 3.40 4.47 -10.96
CA SER A 22 3.80 5.56 -10.08
C SER A 22 5.22 5.99 -10.44
N ASN A 23 5.44 7.26 -10.72
CA ASN A 23 6.78 7.80 -10.95
C ASN A 23 7.67 7.76 -9.69
N LEU A 24 7.14 7.27 -8.55
CA LEU A 24 7.79 7.16 -7.24
C LEU A 24 8.18 5.72 -6.88
N MET A 25 7.74 4.74 -7.67
CA MET A 25 7.92 3.32 -7.37
C MET A 25 8.57 2.61 -8.56
N ARG A 26 9.29 1.52 -8.25
CA ARG A 26 9.82 0.57 -9.23
C ARG A 26 9.52 -0.86 -8.79
N PRO A 27 9.51 -1.85 -9.70
CA PRO A 27 9.45 -3.25 -9.29
C PRO A 27 10.61 -3.58 -8.35
N ALA A 28 10.33 -4.32 -7.28
CA ALA A 28 11.37 -4.83 -6.41
C ALA A 28 12.25 -5.85 -7.16
N ALA A 29 13.51 -5.95 -6.77
CA ALA A 29 14.45 -6.88 -7.39
C ALA A 29 14.05 -8.36 -7.21
N SER A 30 13.21 -8.66 -6.22
CA SER A 30 12.66 -9.98 -5.93
C SER A 30 11.26 -9.88 -5.38
N GLU A 31 10.39 -10.84 -5.75
CA GLU A 31 9.05 -10.99 -5.15
C GLU A 31 9.09 -11.68 -3.77
N ASN A 32 10.26 -12.13 -3.33
CA ASN A 32 10.40 -12.81 -2.05
C ASN A 32 10.33 -11.81 -0.88
N ILE A 33 9.40 -12.04 0.04
CA ILE A 33 9.26 -11.25 1.26
C ILE A 33 9.86 -12.08 2.41
N SER A 34 11.12 -11.79 2.74
CA SER A 34 11.81 -12.41 3.87
C SER A 34 11.21 -11.97 5.20
N ALA A 35 11.30 -12.83 6.23
CA ALA A 35 10.95 -12.44 7.60
C ALA A 35 11.87 -11.30 8.07
N PRO A 36 11.37 -10.36 8.90
CA PRO A 36 12.19 -9.32 9.51
C PRO A 36 13.07 -9.88 10.62
N GLY A 37 14.13 -9.14 10.98
CA GLY A 37 14.91 -9.43 12.18
C GLY A 37 14.10 -9.33 13.47
N ALA A 38 14.59 -9.93 14.56
CA ALA A 38 13.89 -9.97 15.85
C ALA A 38 13.60 -8.57 16.43
N ASP A 39 14.39 -7.57 16.09
CA ASP A 39 14.26 -6.16 16.48
C ASP A 39 13.39 -5.32 15.54
N LYS A 40 12.84 -5.93 14.49
CA LYS A 40 11.99 -5.32 13.46
C LYS A 40 10.66 -6.05 13.33
N ALA A 41 9.67 -5.33 12.85
CA ALA A 41 8.42 -5.89 12.36
C ALA A 41 8.23 -5.44 10.90
N LYS A 42 7.60 -6.27 10.10
CA LYS A 42 7.32 -5.97 8.68
C LYS A 42 5.81 -5.88 8.46
N VAL A 43 5.38 -4.89 7.70
CA VAL A 43 3.99 -4.79 7.25
C VAL A 43 3.96 -4.83 5.73
N VAL A 44 3.09 -5.68 5.19
CA VAL A 44 2.83 -5.82 3.75
C VAL A 44 1.49 -5.16 3.46
N PHE A 45 1.51 -4.08 2.69
CA PHE A 45 0.29 -3.43 2.21
C PHE A 45 0.01 -3.89 0.78
N MET A 46 -1.21 -4.38 0.53
CA MET A 46 -1.67 -4.87 -0.77
C MET A 46 -2.83 -4.04 -1.27
N ARG A 47 -2.94 -3.86 -2.58
CA ARG A 47 -4.08 -3.19 -3.20
C ARG A 47 -4.51 -3.90 -4.48
N THR A 48 -5.70 -4.46 -4.45
CA THR A 48 -6.26 -5.25 -5.57
C THR A 48 -7.56 -4.68 -6.13
N SER A 49 -8.10 -3.60 -5.53
CA SER A 49 -9.34 -3.01 -6.02
C SER A 49 -9.09 -2.19 -7.28
N PHE A 50 -9.75 -2.56 -8.37
CA PHE A 50 -9.78 -1.78 -9.62
C PHE A 50 -10.55 -0.45 -9.46
N VAL A 51 -11.47 -0.39 -8.50
CA VAL A 51 -12.21 0.84 -8.19
C VAL A 51 -11.20 1.92 -7.79
N ALA A 52 -11.29 3.07 -8.45
CA ALA A 52 -10.31 4.15 -8.35
C ALA A 52 -8.87 3.71 -8.70
N GLY A 53 -8.71 2.77 -9.64
CA GLY A 53 -7.42 2.22 -10.07
C GLY A 53 -6.44 3.28 -10.59
N ALA A 54 -6.96 4.34 -11.21
CA ALA A 54 -6.17 5.48 -11.67
C ALA A 54 -5.68 6.42 -10.54
N ILE A 55 -6.24 6.31 -9.33
CA ILE A 55 -5.83 7.13 -8.18
C ILE A 55 -4.72 6.39 -7.43
N GLY A 56 -3.56 7.01 -7.27
CA GLY A 56 -2.50 6.51 -6.39
C GLY A 56 -2.96 6.47 -4.94
N CYS A 57 -2.34 5.62 -4.14
CA CYS A 57 -2.53 5.58 -2.69
C CYS A 57 -1.18 5.77 -2.03
N ASP A 58 -0.97 6.94 -1.43
CA ASP A 58 0.26 7.24 -0.71
C ASP A 58 0.16 6.65 0.70
N MET A 59 1.17 5.88 1.09
CA MET A 59 1.25 5.20 2.38
C MET A 59 2.28 5.87 3.28
N PHE A 60 1.92 6.04 4.55
CA PHE A 60 2.78 6.65 5.56
C PHE A 60 2.73 5.89 6.89
N GLU A 61 3.84 5.91 7.63
CA GLU A 61 3.86 5.70 9.07
C GLU A 61 3.78 7.05 9.78
N VAL A 62 3.02 7.13 10.87
CA VAL A 62 3.01 8.30 11.76
C VAL A 62 3.93 8.03 12.94
N VAL A 63 4.97 8.83 13.09
CA VAL A 63 5.97 8.71 14.18
C VAL A 63 6.02 10.02 14.95
N ASN A 64 5.60 9.99 16.20
CA ASN A 64 5.53 11.19 17.06
C ASN A 64 4.75 12.37 16.44
N GLY A 65 3.68 12.04 15.70
CA GLY A 65 2.84 13.04 15.02
C GLY A 65 3.36 13.51 13.68
N GLU A 66 4.50 13.00 13.21
CA GLU A 66 5.09 13.32 11.91
C GLU A 66 4.95 12.15 10.93
N LEU A 67 4.80 12.47 9.65
CA LEU A 67 4.70 11.47 8.59
C LEU A 67 6.08 10.99 8.12
N ARG A 68 6.20 9.68 7.95
CA ARG A 68 7.28 9.03 7.20
C ARG A 68 6.67 8.36 5.97
N PHE A 69 7.15 8.72 4.80
CA PHE A 69 6.67 8.15 3.55
C PHE A 69 7.14 6.70 3.39
N ILE A 70 6.20 5.80 3.16
CA ILE A 70 6.47 4.38 2.90
C ILE A 70 6.58 4.13 1.40
N GLY A 71 5.69 4.74 0.63
CA GLY A 71 5.63 4.55 -0.82
C GLY A 71 4.24 4.84 -1.36
N GLN A 72 4.12 4.82 -2.68
CA GLN A 72 2.84 4.89 -3.37
C GLN A 72 2.41 3.47 -3.76
N LEU A 73 1.16 3.11 -3.45
CA LEU A 73 0.59 1.79 -3.69
C LEU A 73 -0.43 1.84 -4.85
N PRO A 74 0.01 1.58 -6.10
CA PRO A 74 -0.88 1.49 -7.24
C PRO A 74 -1.76 0.22 -7.19
N TYR A 75 -2.81 0.19 -7.98
CA TYR A 75 -3.62 -1.00 -8.21
C TYR A 75 -2.77 -2.19 -8.69
N GLY A 76 -3.09 -3.38 -8.20
CA GLY A 76 -2.41 -4.63 -8.59
C GLY A 76 -1.02 -4.81 -7.97
N ASN A 77 -0.71 -4.05 -6.91
CA ASN A 77 0.61 -4.08 -6.32
C ASN A 77 0.57 -4.26 -4.79
N LYS A 78 1.73 -4.61 -4.24
CA LYS A 78 2.03 -4.65 -2.82
C LYS A 78 3.35 -3.93 -2.53
N ILE A 79 3.48 -3.40 -1.33
CA ILE A 79 4.72 -2.80 -0.81
C ILE A 79 4.99 -3.38 0.58
N THR A 80 6.25 -3.45 0.94
CA THR A 80 6.67 -3.86 2.29
C THR A 80 7.28 -2.68 3.03
N TYR A 81 7.08 -2.66 4.34
CA TYR A 81 7.68 -1.67 5.21
C TYR A 81 8.18 -2.31 6.51
N GLU A 82 9.44 -2.07 6.84
CA GLU A 82 10.02 -2.49 8.12
C GLU A 82 10.04 -1.32 9.10
N THR A 83 9.59 -1.59 10.32
CA THR A 83 9.60 -0.63 11.43
C THR A 83 9.98 -1.32 12.74
N THR A 84 10.18 -0.55 13.80
CA THR A 84 10.38 -1.10 15.14
C THR A 84 9.09 -1.71 15.67
N PRO A 85 9.16 -2.73 16.55
CA PRO A 85 7.99 -3.24 17.26
C PRO A 85 7.29 -2.17 18.11
N GLY A 86 6.09 -2.46 18.59
CA GLY A 86 5.28 -1.60 19.44
C GLY A 86 4.06 -1.01 18.73
N ASP A 87 3.48 0.02 19.36
CA ASP A 87 2.29 0.70 18.82
C ASP A 87 2.66 1.57 17.62
N LYS A 88 1.90 1.41 16.55
CA LYS A 88 2.09 2.10 15.25
C LYS A 88 0.80 2.65 14.72
N VAL A 89 0.93 3.69 13.90
CA VAL A 89 -0.17 4.26 13.13
C VAL A 89 0.27 4.33 11.68
N PHE A 90 -0.55 3.79 10.79
CA PHE A 90 -0.35 3.89 9.34
C PHE A 90 -1.47 4.71 8.71
N MET A 91 -1.12 5.58 7.78
CA MET A 91 -2.06 6.39 7.01
C MET A 91 -2.01 5.97 5.54
N ALA A 92 -3.19 5.79 4.94
CA ALA A 92 -3.37 5.68 3.50
C ALA A 92 -4.07 6.94 2.99
N TYR A 93 -3.53 7.56 1.96
CA TYR A 93 -4.08 8.76 1.36
C TYR A 93 -4.25 8.58 -0.16
N GLY A 94 -5.44 8.89 -0.64
CA GLY A 94 -5.74 9.05 -2.05
C GLY A 94 -6.47 10.39 -2.26
N THR A 95 -7.79 10.37 -2.35
CA THR A 95 -8.65 11.57 -2.34
C THR A 95 -9.01 12.01 -0.91
N ALA A 96 -8.95 11.08 0.04
CA ALA A 96 -9.12 11.30 1.47
C ALA A 96 -8.18 10.35 2.23
N ALA A 97 -7.88 10.66 3.49
CA ALA A 97 -7.03 9.81 4.31
C ALA A 97 -7.86 8.94 5.28
N ASP A 98 -7.36 7.72 5.53
CA ASP A 98 -7.84 6.86 6.61
C ASP A 98 -6.66 6.14 7.26
N PHE A 99 -6.88 5.54 8.43
CA PHE A 99 -5.81 5.04 9.29
C PHE A 99 -6.02 3.59 9.70
N MET A 100 -4.90 2.95 9.98
CA MET A 100 -4.82 1.65 10.65
C MET A 100 -3.89 1.77 11.83
N LEU A 101 -4.35 1.31 12.98
CA LEU A 101 -3.52 1.13 14.17
C LEU A 101 -2.84 -0.24 14.12
N ALA A 102 -1.72 -0.39 14.81
CA ALA A 102 -1.05 -1.68 14.89
C ALA A 102 -0.31 -1.83 16.22
N LYS A 103 -0.29 -3.07 16.75
CA LYS A 103 0.53 -3.49 17.88
C LYS A 103 1.47 -4.57 17.38
N LEU A 104 2.65 -4.16 16.93
CA LEU A 104 3.57 -5.04 16.23
C LEU A 104 4.57 -5.71 17.19
N GLN A 105 4.84 -6.99 16.97
CA GLN A 105 5.90 -7.75 17.64
C GLN A 105 7.09 -7.93 16.70
N GLY A 106 8.29 -7.95 17.27
CA GLY A 106 9.52 -8.21 16.52
C GLY A 106 9.56 -9.62 15.93
N GLY A 107 10.26 -9.76 14.81
CA GLY A 107 10.38 -11.02 14.08
C GLY A 107 9.16 -11.42 13.26
N LYS A 108 8.09 -10.62 13.26
CA LYS A 108 6.83 -10.95 12.61
C LYS A 108 6.51 -10.10 11.39
N THR A 109 5.86 -10.72 10.41
CA THR A 109 5.29 -10.06 9.22
C THR A 109 3.77 -9.97 9.35
N TYR A 110 3.24 -8.78 9.16
CA TYR A 110 1.82 -8.44 9.20
C TYR A 110 1.32 -8.07 7.82
N TYR A 111 0.02 -8.20 7.59
CA TYR A 111 -0.57 -7.95 6.27
C TYR A 111 -1.79 -7.04 6.37
N SER A 112 -1.94 -6.19 5.37
CA SER A 112 -3.07 -5.27 5.25
C SER A 112 -3.52 -5.19 3.79
N ILE A 113 -4.84 -5.20 3.57
CA ILE A 113 -5.42 -4.87 2.28
C ILE A 113 -5.91 -3.42 2.28
N VAL A 114 -5.47 -2.64 1.31
CA VAL A 114 -5.89 -1.25 1.12
C VAL A 114 -7.07 -1.23 0.15
N ARG A 115 -8.23 -0.85 0.65
CA ARG A 115 -9.50 -0.88 -0.08
C ARG A 115 -10.14 0.50 -0.15
N PRO A 116 -10.97 0.79 -1.18
CA PRO A 116 -11.79 1.99 -1.17
C PRO A 116 -12.66 2.07 0.08
N ASN A 117 -12.69 3.24 0.70
CA ASN A 117 -13.58 3.54 1.81
C ASN A 117 -14.69 4.47 1.33
N TRP A 118 -15.86 3.90 1.07
CA TRP A 118 -17.01 4.64 0.54
C TRP A 118 -17.54 5.71 1.49
N GLY A 119 -17.28 5.57 2.79
CA GLY A 119 -17.69 6.57 3.78
C GLY A 119 -16.84 7.86 3.75
N THR A 120 -15.57 7.77 3.36
CA THR A 120 -14.65 8.93 3.28
C THR A 120 -14.30 9.33 1.85
N GLY A 121 -14.58 8.46 0.88
CA GLY A 121 -14.17 8.64 -0.51
C GLY A 121 -12.69 8.37 -0.80
N GLY A 122 -11.92 7.90 0.20
CA GLY A 122 -10.49 7.58 0.09
C GLY A 122 -10.19 6.09 0.14
N PHE A 123 -9.02 5.76 0.65
CA PHE A 123 -8.57 4.38 0.86
C PHE A 123 -8.38 4.10 2.34
N ALA A 124 -8.74 2.88 2.75
CA ALA A 124 -8.60 2.41 4.11
C ALA A 124 -7.68 1.19 4.18
N PRO A 125 -6.56 1.26 4.89
CA PRO A 125 -5.79 0.08 5.21
C PRO A 125 -6.59 -0.76 6.21
N THR A 126 -6.78 -2.04 5.88
CA THR A 126 -7.59 -2.99 6.65
C THR A 126 -6.73 -4.18 7.04
N PRO A 127 -6.66 -4.54 8.32
CA PRO A 127 -5.90 -5.70 8.79
C PRO A 127 -6.32 -7.01 8.13
N ILE A 128 -5.35 -7.87 7.82
CA ILE A 128 -5.57 -9.30 7.59
C ILE A 128 -5.39 -10.02 8.93
N ARG A 129 -6.35 -10.82 9.33
CA ARG A 129 -6.38 -11.47 10.64
C ARG A 129 -5.70 -12.84 10.61
N ASN A 130 -5.21 -13.27 11.76
CA ASN A 130 -4.80 -14.66 11.93
C ASN A 130 -6.02 -15.61 11.94
N SER A 131 -7.13 -15.14 12.53
CA SER A 131 -8.43 -15.82 12.49
C SER A 131 -9.53 -14.76 12.65
N SER A 132 -10.53 -14.76 11.76
CA SER A 132 -11.66 -13.83 11.83
C SER A 132 -12.88 -14.38 11.11
N ARG A 133 -14.08 -14.03 11.60
CA ARG A 133 -15.35 -14.25 10.88
C ARG A 133 -15.73 -13.06 10.00
N ASP A 134 -15.34 -11.86 10.40
CA ASP A 134 -15.84 -10.60 9.82
C ASP A 134 -14.78 -9.86 8.99
N GLN A 135 -13.54 -10.32 9.00
CA GLN A 135 -12.43 -9.75 8.25
C GLN A 135 -11.68 -10.85 7.50
N PRO A 136 -11.02 -10.51 6.39
CA PRO A 136 -10.15 -11.45 5.70
C PRO A 136 -9.09 -12.00 6.64
N ASP A 137 -8.89 -13.30 6.59
CA ASP A 137 -7.87 -14.02 7.33
C ASP A 137 -6.91 -14.74 6.37
N PHE A 138 -5.83 -15.28 6.93
CA PHE A 138 -4.79 -15.94 6.14
C PHE A 138 -5.25 -17.22 5.43
N ASP A 139 -6.29 -17.87 5.89
CA ASP A 139 -6.78 -19.11 5.31
C ASP A 139 -7.80 -18.84 4.19
N SER A 140 -8.33 -17.60 4.13
CA SER A 140 -9.28 -17.18 3.13
C SER A 140 -8.70 -17.27 1.71
N LYS A 141 -9.57 -17.61 0.75
CA LYS A 141 -9.22 -17.59 -0.66
C LYS A 141 -8.84 -16.18 -1.11
N GLU A 142 -9.55 -15.18 -0.60
CA GLU A 142 -9.33 -13.78 -0.91
C GLU A 142 -7.89 -13.34 -0.58
N PHE A 143 -7.39 -13.67 0.60
CA PHE A 143 -6.01 -13.33 0.97
C PHE A 143 -5.00 -13.96 0.02
N LYS A 144 -5.17 -15.25 -0.29
CA LYS A 144 -4.28 -15.98 -1.21
C LYS A 144 -4.27 -15.36 -2.60
N ASP A 145 -5.46 -15.02 -3.12
CA ASP A 145 -5.61 -14.35 -4.42
C ASP A 145 -4.97 -12.95 -4.41
N TRP A 146 -5.16 -12.16 -3.36
CA TRP A 146 -4.55 -10.82 -3.25
C TRP A 146 -3.03 -10.90 -3.15
N PHE A 147 -2.51 -11.80 -2.36
CA PHE A 147 -1.07 -11.93 -2.18
C PHE A 147 -0.37 -12.40 -3.47
N SER A 148 -0.93 -13.41 -4.16
CA SER A 148 -0.38 -13.93 -5.42
C SER A 148 -0.65 -13.01 -6.61
N GLY A 149 -1.77 -12.29 -6.63
CA GLY A 149 -2.19 -11.41 -7.72
C GLY A 149 -1.58 -10.00 -7.69
N THR A 150 -0.77 -9.67 -6.68
CA THR A 150 -0.10 -8.36 -6.56
C THR A 150 1.40 -8.49 -6.76
N LYS A 151 2.03 -7.48 -7.43
CA LYS A 151 3.47 -7.40 -7.64
C LYS A 151 4.14 -6.53 -6.59
N LEU A 152 5.32 -6.93 -6.14
CA LEU A 152 6.07 -6.18 -5.15
C LEU A 152 6.75 -4.97 -5.77
N LEU A 153 6.51 -3.81 -5.15
CA LEU A 153 7.18 -2.55 -5.50
C LEU A 153 8.01 -2.05 -4.33
N GLU A 154 9.01 -1.26 -4.66
CA GLU A 154 9.83 -0.48 -3.73
C GLU A 154 9.92 0.99 -4.19
N PRO A 155 10.13 1.95 -3.27
CA PRO A 155 10.38 3.35 -3.64
C PRO A 155 11.62 3.48 -4.54
N ASN A 156 11.51 4.33 -5.56
CA ASN A 156 12.64 4.68 -6.41
C ASN A 156 13.33 5.97 -5.91
N ASP A 157 14.35 6.42 -6.63
CA ASP A 157 15.18 7.55 -6.25
C ASP A 157 14.44 8.91 -6.25
N ASN A 158 13.26 8.99 -6.89
CA ASN A 158 12.42 10.19 -6.89
C ASN A 158 11.57 10.34 -5.62
N ALA A 159 11.31 9.23 -4.92
CA ALA A 159 10.39 9.19 -3.78
C ALA A 159 10.80 10.14 -2.62
N PRO A 160 12.08 10.22 -2.20
CA PRO A 160 12.48 11.13 -1.14
C PRO A 160 12.32 12.60 -1.50
N ALA A 161 12.66 12.98 -2.74
CA ALA A 161 12.52 14.36 -3.22
C ALA A 161 11.05 14.77 -3.28
N TRP A 162 10.19 13.91 -3.83
CA TRP A 162 8.75 14.14 -3.87
C TRP A 162 8.16 14.30 -2.46
N PHE A 163 8.55 13.45 -1.52
CA PHE A 163 8.03 13.56 -0.15
C PHE A 163 8.45 14.87 0.50
N LYS A 164 9.72 15.28 0.34
CA LYS A 164 10.22 16.57 0.86
C LYS A 164 9.41 17.75 0.35
N GLU A 165 9.08 17.78 -0.94
CA GLU A 165 8.28 18.82 -1.57
C GLU A 165 6.81 18.83 -1.11
N ASN A 166 6.26 17.65 -0.81
CA ASN A 166 4.86 17.49 -0.45
C ASN A 166 4.62 17.38 1.06
N GLN A 167 5.66 17.33 1.89
CA GLN A 167 5.57 17.00 3.31
C GLN A 167 4.61 17.92 4.06
N ALA A 168 4.69 19.23 3.86
CA ALA A 168 3.83 20.19 4.56
C ALA A 168 2.34 19.97 4.23
N ARG A 169 2.02 19.71 2.96
CA ARG A 169 0.64 19.40 2.53
C ARG A 169 0.16 18.09 3.13
N MET A 170 0.98 17.04 3.11
CA MET A 170 0.61 15.74 3.68
C MET A 170 0.41 15.83 5.19
N GLN A 171 1.22 16.63 5.88
CA GLN A 171 1.08 16.86 7.32
C GLN A 171 -0.23 17.58 7.67
N GLN A 172 -0.69 18.54 6.87
CA GLN A 172 -1.99 19.17 7.03
C GLN A 172 -3.13 18.18 6.86
N ILE A 173 -3.08 17.35 5.82
CA ILE A 173 -4.04 16.27 5.56
C ILE A 173 -4.07 15.29 6.75
N TYR A 174 -2.90 14.85 7.23
CA TYR A 174 -2.81 14.01 8.41
C TYR A 174 -3.53 14.63 9.60
N THR A 175 -3.22 15.88 9.93
CA THR A 175 -3.80 16.57 11.10
C THR A 175 -5.33 16.65 11.02
N GLU A 176 -5.86 16.97 9.84
CA GLU A 176 -7.31 17.06 9.61
C GLU A 176 -7.99 15.70 9.78
N TYR A 177 -7.51 14.67 9.07
CA TYR A 177 -8.15 13.36 9.05
C TYR A 177 -7.88 12.54 10.32
N TRP A 178 -6.72 12.72 10.96
CA TRP A 178 -6.43 12.08 12.24
C TRP A 178 -7.41 12.52 13.33
N ARG A 179 -7.73 13.79 13.40
CA ARG A 179 -8.75 14.30 14.33
C ARG A 179 -10.10 13.63 14.11
N ARG A 180 -10.50 13.41 12.86
CA ARG A 180 -11.74 12.68 12.52
C ARG A 180 -11.63 11.20 12.90
N PHE A 181 -10.50 10.57 12.65
CA PHE A 181 -10.29 9.17 13.01
C PHE A 181 -10.35 8.96 14.53
N GLN A 182 -9.86 9.91 15.32
CA GLN A 182 -9.89 9.84 16.78
C GLN A 182 -11.31 9.84 17.36
N THR A 183 -12.32 10.38 16.66
CA THR A 183 -13.71 10.34 17.10
C THR A 183 -14.41 9.00 16.89
N LYS A 184 -13.76 8.04 16.21
CA LYS A 184 -14.29 6.68 16.05
C LYS A 184 -14.43 5.99 17.40
N THR A 185 -15.43 5.10 17.49
CA THR A 185 -15.63 4.26 18.67
C THR A 185 -14.44 3.30 18.88
N ASP A 186 -14.32 2.75 20.08
CA ASP A 186 -13.28 1.76 20.37
C ASP A 186 -13.44 0.49 19.53
N GLU A 187 -14.67 0.09 19.22
CA GLU A 187 -14.95 -1.03 18.32
C GLU A 187 -14.48 -0.77 16.88
N GLU A 188 -14.77 0.42 16.33
CA GLU A 188 -14.28 0.83 15.02
C GLU A 188 -12.75 0.89 14.96
N LYS A 189 -12.10 1.38 16.02
CA LYS A 189 -10.63 1.38 16.13
C LYS A 189 -10.08 -0.03 16.25
N ALA A 190 -10.69 -0.90 17.05
CA ALA A 190 -10.30 -2.30 17.17
C ALA A 190 -10.41 -3.04 15.83
N TYR A 191 -11.46 -2.76 15.04
CA TYR A 191 -11.61 -3.27 13.68
C TYR A 191 -10.45 -2.86 12.77
N ARG A 192 -9.89 -1.66 12.97
CA ARG A 192 -8.76 -1.08 12.21
C ARG A 192 -7.39 -1.33 12.85
N THR A 193 -7.28 -2.20 13.85
CA THR A 193 -6.02 -2.44 14.57
C THR A 193 -5.44 -3.81 14.20
N LEU A 194 -4.21 -3.85 13.66
CA LEU A 194 -3.39 -5.07 13.62
C LEU A 194 -3.01 -5.45 15.06
N ARG A 195 -3.30 -6.68 15.43
CA ARG A 195 -3.02 -7.20 16.78
C ARG A 195 -1.72 -8.02 16.77
N PRO A 196 -1.07 -8.22 17.93
CA PRO A 196 0.16 -9.03 18.01
C PRO A 196 0.03 -10.44 17.43
N GLU A 197 -1.14 -11.08 17.61
CA GLU A 197 -1.46 -12.41 17.09
C GLU A 197 -1.74 -12.44 15.58
N ASP A 198 -1.94 -11.31 14.93
CA ASP A 198 -2.12 -11.24 13.48
C ASP A 198 -0.78 -11.31 12.71
N GLY A 199 0.36 -11.35 13.39
CA GLY A 199 1.69 -11.48 12.80
C GLY A 199 2.15 -12.92 12.65
N ARG A 200 2.84 -13.21 11.55
CA ARG A 200 3.47 -14.51 11.20
C ARG A 200 4.97 -14.39 11.08
#